data_1b91b37488703774f26099de596b1b1e
#
_entry.id   1b91b37488703774f26099de596b1b1e
#
_cell.length_a   1.000
_cell.length_b   1.000
_cell.length_c   1.000
_cell.angle_alpha   90.00
_cell.angle_beta   90.00
_cell.angle_gamma   90.00
#
_symmetry.space_group_name_H-M   'P 1'
#
loop_
_entity.id
_entity.type
_entity.pdbx_description
1 polymer ?
#
loop_
_entity_poly.entity_id
_entity_poly.type
_entity_poly.pdbx_seq_one_letter_code
_entity_poly.pdbx_strand_id
1 'polypeptide(L)'
;MDVLTPHLAELRVALTLDDPRRIMPAIPAGCRRVLDVGCGAGQTLIGSDLEPGVVACGADRDVAALQLGRQLTERVTFVCAAGERLPFRSASFDLVISRVALPYMHVPTALAEMRRVLVPGGRLWLVLHPLSMALRELVAAARTRRVKAVLGRLWVLTNGLTLHAFGTLLRLPFARARCESFQTTRAMRRALRPGFQQIEIRRGTFFVVTATRRA
;
A
#
# COMPACT_ATOMS: atom_id res chain seq x y z
N MET A 1 -1.77 -24.14 -4.77
CA MET A 1 -2.56 -23.11 -4.07
C MET A 1 -2.92 -22.08 -5.12
N ASP A 2 -4.20 -21.91 -5.38
CA ASP A 2 -4.68 -20.98 -6.40
C ASP A 2 -4.26 -19.55 -5.98
N VAL A 3 -3.54 -18.86 -6.86
CA VAL A 3 -3.01 -17.49 -6.63
C VAL A 3 -4.16 -16.49 -6.41
N LEU A 4 -5.35 -16.79 -6.88
CA LEU A 4 -6.53 -15.92 -6.82
C LEU A 4 -7.28 -16.01 -5.48
N THR A 5 -7.16 -17.13 -4.75
CA THR A 5 -7.86 -17.34 -3.46
C THR A 5 -7.61 -16.24 -2.42
N PRO A 6 -6.38 -15.72 -2.22
CA PRO A 6 -6.14 -14.62 -1.28
C PRO A 6 -6.88 -13.34 -1.67
N HIS A 7 -6.92 -12.99 -2.96
CA HIS A 7 -7.61 -11.79 -3.44
C HIS A 7 -9.11 -11.85 -3.22
N LEU A 8 -9.73 -13.01 -3.43
CA LEU A 8 -11.16 -13.22 -3.15
C LEU A 8 -11.48 -13.17 -1.66
N ALA A 9 -10.59 -13.72 -0.80
CA ALA A 9 -10.74 -13.62 0.65
C ALA A 9 -10.68 -12.15 1.12
N GLU A 10 -9.72 -11.37 0.62
CA GLU A 10 -9.60 -9.95 0.91
C GLU A 10 -10.80 -9.13 0.37
N LEU A 11 -11.33 -9.50 -0.80
CA LEU A 11 -12.53 -8.87 -1.34
C LEU A 11 -13.73 -9.12 -0.43
N ARG A 12 -13.89 -10.34 0.07
CA ARG A 12 -14.96 -10.66 1.04
C ARG A 12 -14.85 -9.77 2.28
N VAL A 13 -13.63 -9.61 2.84
CA VAL A 13 -13.39 -8.70 3.96
C VAL A 13 -13.78 -7.26 3.61
N ALA A 14 -13.41 -6.77 2.42
CA ALA A 14 -13.71 -5.42 1.98
C ALA A 14 -15.22 -5.15 1.82
N LEU A 15 -15.98 -6.17 1.43
CA LEU A 15 -17.44 -6.08 1.23
C LEU A 15 -18.27 -6.35 2.50
N THR A 16 -17.69 -7.00 3.52
CA THR A 16 -18.39 -7.31 4.78
C THR A 16 -18.22 -6.15 5.75
N LEU A 17 -19.28 -5.37 5.97
CA LEU A 17 -19.24 -4.12 6.76
C LEU A 17 -18.72 -4.34 8.19
N ASP A 18 -19.15 -5.43 8.83
CA ASP A 18 -18.83 -5.74 10.24
C ASP A 18 -17.60 -6.63 10.40
N ASP A 19 -16.83 -6.91 9.34
CA ASP A 19 -15.59 -7.68 9.47
C ASP A 19 -14.54 -6.86 10.23
N PRO A 20 -13.99 -7.35 11.37
CA PRO A 20 -13.03 -6.63 12.18
C PRO A 20 -11.70 -6.36 11.46
N ARG A 21 -11.44 -7.05 10.35
CA ARG A 21 -10.27 -6.83 9.49
C ARG A 21 -10.52 -5.78 8.42
N ARG A 22 -11.80 -5.34 8.27
CA ARG A 22 -12.15 -4.34 7.27
C ARG A 22 -11.58 -2.99 7.64
N ILE A 23 -10.76 -2.45 6.77
CA ILE A 23 -10.27 -1.08 6.86
C ILE A 23 -10.32 -0.43 5.48
N MET A 24 -11.07 0.66 5.39
CA MET A 24 -11.34 1.36 4.14
C MET A 24 -11.01 2.84 4.29
N PRO A 25 -10.56 3.50 3.21
CA PRO A 25 -10.35 4.95 3.21
C PRO A 25 -11.68 5.68 3.27
N ALA A 26 -11.71 6.79 3.97
CA ALA A 26 -12.78 7.77 3.79
C ALA A 26 -12.54 8.53 2.49
N ILE A 27 -13.50 8.46 1.57
CA ILE A 27 -13.44 9.20 0.31
C ILE A 27 -13.79 10.66 0.61
N PRO A 28 -12.93 11.65 0.30
CA PRO A 28 -13.23 13.05 0.54
C PRO A 28 -14.42 13.53 -0.30
N ALA A 29 -15.25 14.39 0.25
CA ALA A 29 -16.31 15.05 -0.52
C ALA A 29 -15.71 15.81 -1.72
N GLY A 30 -16.32 15.67 -2.88
CA GLY A 30 -15.85 16.27 -4.12
C GLY A 30 -14.62 15.59 -4.76
N CYS A 31 -14.20 14.43 -4.23
CA CYS A 31 -13.16 13.62 -4.85
C CYS A 31 -13.66 13.11 -6.22
N ARG A 32 -12.91 13.37 -7.27
CA ARG A 32 -13.26 12.98 -8.64
C ARG A 32 -12.38 11.86 -9.18
N ARG A 33 -11.14 11.71 -8.69
CA ARG A 33 -10.15 10.75 -9.21
C ARG A 33 -9.40 10.09 -8.07
N VAL A 34 -9.51 8.76 -8.00
CA VAL A 34 -8.88 7.94 -6.98
C VAL A 34 -7.92 6.95 -7.63
N LEU A 35 -6.73 6.80 -7.05
CA LEU A 35 -5.75 5.78 -7.44
C LEU A 35 -5.47 4.87 -6.23
N ASP A 36 -5.56 3.56 -6.43
CA ASP A 36 -5.06 2.55 -5.49
C ASP A 36 -3.75 1.96 -6.02
N VAL A 37 -2.66 2.13 -5.26
CA VAL A 37 -1.30 1.65 -5.62
C VAL A 37 -1.00 0.37 -4.87
N GLY A 38 -0.82 -0.72 -5.61
CA GLY A 38 -0.80 -2.09 -5.10
C GLY A 38 -2.22 -2.59 -4.86
N CYS A 39 -3.08 -2.37 -5.83
CA CYS A 39 -4.52 -2.61 -5.71
C CYS A 39 -4.92 -4.09 -5.69
N GLY A 40 -4.02 -5.01 -6.08
CA GLY A 40 -4.37 -6.40 -6.31
C GLY A 40 -5.51 -6.53 -7.33
N ALA A 41 -6.58 -7.21 -6.96
CA ALA A 41 -7.81 -7.31 -7.76
C ALA A 41 -8.80 -6.15 -7.53
N GLY A 42 -8.35 -5.03 -6.94
CA GLY A 42 -9.18 -3.84 -6.73
C GLY A 42 -10.06 -3.87 -5.48
N GLN A 43 -9.76 -4.73 -4.51
CA GLN A 43 -10.60 -4.98 -3.33
C GLN A 43 -10.96 -3.70 -2.57
N THR A 44 -10.00 -2.77 -2.44
CA THR A 44 -10.23 -1.51 -1.74
C THR A 44 -11.17 -0.61 -2.54
N LEU A 45 -10.97 -0.49 -3.85
CA LEU A 45 -11.81 0.35 -4.71
C LEU A 45 -13.23 -0.23 -4.86
N ILE A 46 -13.36 -1.56 -5.00
CA ILE A 46 -14.66 -2.24 -5.10
C ILE A 46 -15.44 -2.12 -3.79
N GLY A 47 -14.77 -2.27 -2.65
CA GLY A 47 -15.39 -2.17 -1.32
C GLY A 47 -15.56 -0.74 -0.80
N SER A 48 -15.05 0.28 -1.53
CA SER A 48 -15.24 1.69 -1.20
C SER A 48 -16.57 2.19 -1.78
N ASP A 49 -17.26 3.01 -1.02
CA ASP A 49 -18.48 3.70 -1.48
C ASP A 49 -18.08 4.90 -2.35
N LEU A 50 -17.79 4.62 -3.62
CA LEU A 50 -17.43 5.65 -4.59
C LEU A 50 -18.69 6.22 -5.23
N GLU A 51 -18.86 7.55 -5.14
CA GLU A 51 -19.97 8.25 -5.79
C GLU A 51 -19.99 8.00 -7.31
N PRO A 52 -21.17 8.06 -7.95
CA PRO A 52 -21.28 8.02 -9.40
C PRO A 52 -20.43 9.14 -10.04
N GLY A 53 -19.66 8.79 -11.07
CA GLY A 53 -18.79 9.74 -11.78
C GLY A 53 -17.36 9.85 -11.21
N VAL A 54 -17.04 9.21 -10.08
CA VAL A 54 -15.65 9.09 -9.62
C VAL A 54 -14.88 8.15 -10.52
N VAL A 55 -13.78 8.63 -11.09
CA VAL A 55 -12.84 7.81 -11.88
C VAL A 55 -11.93 7.06 -10.92
N ALA A 56 -12.04 5.74 -10.91
CA ALA A 56 -11.24 4.86 -10.07
C ALA A 56 -10.18 4.13 -10.91
N CYS A 57 -8.92 4.23 -10.51
CA CYS A 57 -7.80 3.53 -11.13
C CYS A 57 -7.10 2.64 -10.10
N GLY A 58 -6.76 1.42 -10.49
CA GLY A 58 -5.94 0.50 -9.71
C GLY A 58 -4.63 0.19 -10.43
N ALA A 59 -3.50 0.31 -9.75
CA ALA A 59 -2.18 -0.04 -10.29
C ALA A 59 -1.57 -1.17 -9.46
N ASP A 60 -1.16 -2.25 -10.11
CA ASP A 60 -0.45 -3.37 -9.49
C ASP A 60 0.54 -4.01 -10.47
N ARG A 61 1.50 -4.76 -9.95
CA ARG A 61 2.47 -5.53 -10.75
C ARG A 61 1.95 -6.93 -11.08
N ASP A 62 0.99 -7.42 -10.32
CA ASP A 62 0.40 -8.75 -10.48
C ASP A 62 -0.67 -8.74 -11.58
N VAL A 63 -0.28 -9.18 -12.77
CA VAL A 63 -1.15 -9.24 -13.94
C VAL A 63 -2.36 -10.16 -13.69
N ALA A 64 -2.18 -11.28 -12.97
CA ALA A 64 -3.26 -12.22 -12.68
C ALA A 64 -4.31 -11.58 -11.75
N ALA A 65 -3.86 -10.84 -10.74
CA ALA A 65 -4.75 -10.08 -9.87
C ALA A 65 -5.52 -9.01 -10.64
N LEU A 66 -4.86 -8.26 -11.53
CA LEU A 66 -5.51 -7.26 -12.37
C LEU A 66 -6.54 -7.87 -13.34
N GLN A 67 -6.25 -9.05 -13.90
CA GLN A 67 -7.20 -9.79 -14.74
C GLN A 67 -8.45 -10.20 -13.95
N LEU A 68 -8.26 -10.73 -12.73
CA LEU A 68 -9.37 -11.00 -11.83
C LEU A 68 -10.18 -9.73 -11.53
N GLY A 69 -9.52 -8.62 -11.24
CA GLY A 69 -10.18 -7.34 -10.99
C GLY A 69 -11.09 -6.89 -12.12
N ARG A 70 -10.63 -7.03 -13.38
CA ARG A 70 -11.44 -6.72 -14.57
C ARG A 70 -12.67 -7.60 -14.74
N GLN A 71 -12.61 -8.84 -14.23
CA GLN A 71 -13.77 -9.74 -14.22
C GLN A 71 -14.78 -9.38 -13.12
N LEU A 72 -14.30 -8.77 -12.03
CA LEU A 72 -15.12 -8.43 -10.86
C LEU A 72 -15.86 -7.10 -11.01
N THR A 73 -15.31 -6.15 -11.78
CA THR A 73 -15.91 -4.82 -11.93
C THR A 73 -15.44 -4.10 -13.18
N GLU A 74 -16.36 -3.38 -13.81
CA GLU A 74 -16.08 -2.45 -14.92
C GLU A 74 -15.82 -1.01 -14.42
N ARG A 75 -16.10 -0.73 -13.14
CA ARG A 75 -15.97 0.62 -12.54
C ARG A 75 -14.54 1.04 -12.26
N VAL A 76 -13.56 0.14 -12.36
CA VAL A 76 -12.15 0.39 -12.06
C VAL A 76 -11.28 0.17 -13.29
N THR A 77 -10.48 1.15 -13.65
CA THR A 77 -9.46 1.00 -14.68
C THR A 77 -8.20 0.38 -14.08
N PHE A 78 -7.83 -0.81 -14.51
CA PHE A 78 -6.67 -1.55 -14.01
C PHE A 78 -5.45 -1.39 -14.91
N VAL A 79 -4.30 -1.00 -14.31
CA VAL A 79 -3.04 -0.73 -14.99
C VAL A 79 -1.91 -1.57 -14.37
N CYS A 80 -1.15 -2.28 -15.21
CA CYS A 80 0.03 -3.02 -14.75
C CYS A 80 1.21 -2.05 -14.57
N ALA A 81 1.56 -1.76 -13.32
CA ALA A 81 2.65 -0.84 -13.00
C ALA A 81 3.27 -1.13 -11.63
N ALA A 82 4.55 -0.75 -11.46
CA ALA A 82 5.19 -0.69 -10.16
C ALA A 82 4.82 0.64 -9.47
N GLY A 83 4.62 0.60 -8.14
CA GLY A 83 4.35 1.82 -7.36
C GLY A 83 5.50 2.83 -7.36
N GLU A 84 6.70 2.37 -7.69
CA GLU A 84 7.91 3.18 -7.87
C GLU A 84 7.99 3.90 -9.24
N ARG A 85 7.09 3.55 -10.17
CA ARG A 85 7.03 4.16 -11.52
C ARG A 85 5.59 4.07 -12.06
N LEU A 86 4.79 5.04 -11.70
CA LEU A 86 3.38 5.11 -12.07
C LEU A 86 3.20 5.75 -13.46
N PRO A 87 2.45 5.12 -14.39
CA PRO A 87 2.28 5.61 -15.76
C PRO A 87 1.20 6.70 -15.87
N PHE A 88 1.09 7.53 -14.86
CA PHE A 88 0.12 8.63 -14.82
C PHE A 88 0.84 9.97 -14.86
N ARG A 89 0.16 10.99 -15.37
CA ARG A 89 0.65 12.39 -15.36
C ARG A 89 0.73 12.89 -13.90
N SER A 90 1.59 13.88 -13.68
CA SER A 90 1.62 14.60 -12.41
C SER A 90 0.27 15.29 -12.14
N ALA A 91 -0.11 15.40 -10.86
CA ALA A 91 -1.32 16.08 -10.43
C ALA A 91 -2.60 15.56 -11.14
N SER A 92 -2.77 14.23 -11.15
CA SER A 92 -3.89 13.56 -11.82
C SER A 92 -4.96 13.00 -10.86
N PHE A 93 -4.66 12.87 -9.57
CA PHE A 93 -5.56 12.22 -8.60
C PHE A 93 -5.79 13.09 -7.37
N ASP A 94 -7.02 13.08 -6.89
CA ASP A 94 -7.43 13.78 -5.66
C ASP A 94 -7.13 12.94 -4.42
N LEU A 95 -7.19 11.61 -4.57
CA LEU A 95 -6.89 10.64 -3.52
C LEU A 95 -5.97 9.53 -4.06
N VAL A 96 -4.90 9.25 -3.34
CA VAL A 96 -4.05 8.06 -3.56
C VAL A 96 -4.12 7.18 -2.34
N ILE A 97 -4.41 5.90 -2.59
CA ILE A 97 -4.54 4.85 -1.59
C ILE A 97 -3.39 3.86 -1.76
N SER A 98 -2.91 3.27 -0.68
CA SER A 98 -2.12 2.04 -0.72
C SER A 98 -2.41 1.22 0.54
N ARG A 99 -3.25 0.20 0.40
CA ARG A 99 -3.62 -0.70 1.50
C ARG A 99 -2.69 -1.90 1.51
N VAL A 100 -1.78 -1.93 2.50
CA VAL A 100 -0.86 -3.05 2.79
C VAL A 100 0.16 -3.33 1.68
N ALA A 101 0.27 -2.50 0.64
CA ALA A 101 1.17 -2.73 -0.50
C ALA A 101 2.50 -1.95 -0.41
N LEU A 102 2.48 -0.72 0.13
CA LEU A 102 3.69 0.10 0.28
C LEU A 102 4.85 -0.61 1.01
N PRO A 103 4.62 -1.47 2.05
CA PRO A 103 5.68 -2.24 2.70
C PRO A 103 6.52 -3.12 1.77
N TYR A 104 5.99 -3.51 0.63
CA TYR A 104 6.67 -4.35 -0.37
C TYR A 104 7.39 -3.55 -1.46
N MET A 105 7.29 -2.21 -1.42
CA MET A 105 7.88 -1.29 -2.39
C MET A 105 9.13 -0.63 -1.83
N HIS A 106 9.92 0.00 -2.70
CA HIS A 106 10.93 0.93 -2.25
C HIS A 106 10.26 2.22 -1.75
N VAL A 107 10.01 2.27 -0.45
CA VAL A 107 9.16 3.27 0.21
C VAL A 107 9.46 4.71 -0.22
N PRO A 108 10.73 5.19 -0.22
CA PRO A 108 11.01 6.58 -0.64
C PRO A 108 10.59 6.87 -2.08
N THR A 109 10.88 5.95 -3.01
CA THR A 109 10.57 6.13 -4.44
C THR A 109 9.07 6.04 -4.69
N ALA A 110 8.38 5.07 -4.06
CA ALA A 110 6.94 4.91 -4.19
C ALA A 110 6.18 6.14 -3.63
N LEU A 111 6.61 6.66 -2.48
CA LEU A 111 6.02 7.88 -1.92
C LEU A 111 6.27 9.12 -2.79
N ALA A 112 7.42 9.22 -3.45
CA ALA A 112 7.71 10.29 -4.40
C ALA A 112 6.77 10.22 -5.62
N GLU A 113 6.51 9.03 -6.15
CA GLU A 113 5.57 8.82 -7.26
C GLU A 113 4.11 9.09 -6.83
N MET A 114 3.70 8.58 -5.65
CA MET A 114 2.36 8.87 -5.10
C MET A 114 2.16 10.39 -4.91
N ARG A 115 3.17 11.09 -4.41
CA ARG A 115 3.15 12.55 -4.33
C ARG A 115 3.04 13.20 -5.71
N ARG A 116 3.81 12.73 -6.68
CA ARG A 116 3.84 13.31 -8.03
C ARG A 116 2.45 13.25 -8.69
N VAL A 117 1.78 12.11 -8.57
CA VAL A 117 0.47 11.90 -9.21
C VAL A 117 -0.70 12.53 -8.46
N LEU A 118 -0.58 12.82 -7.15
CA LEU A 118 -1.58 13.58 -6.40
C LEU A 118 -1.66 15.04 -6.90
N VAL A 119 -2.82 15.65 -6.90
CA VAL A 119 -2.97 17.11 -7.08
C VAL A 119 -2.44 17.85 -5.84
N PRO A 120 -2.02 19.13 -5.95
CA PRO A 120 -1.80 19.96 -4.77
C PRO A 120 -3.06 19.95 -3.87
N GLY A 121 -2.89 19.73 -2.56
CA GLY A 121 -4.01 19.54 -1.64
C GLY A 121 -4.66 18.16 -1.67
N GLY A 122 -4.26 17.29 -2.60
CA GLY A 122 -4.74 15.90 -2.70
C GLY A 122 -4.33 15.06 -1.49
N ARG A 123 -5.12 14.03 -1.19
CA ARG A 123 -4.98 13.20 0.00
C ARG A 123 -4.25 11.88 -0.28
N LEU A 124 -3.39 11.50 0.64
CA LEU A 124 -2.74 10.18 0.71
C LEU A 124 -3.32 9.39 1.87
N TRP A 125 -3.66 8.12 1.63
CA TRP A 125 -4.11 7.18 2.65
C TRP A 125 -3.36 5.86 2.54
N LEU A 126 -2.72 5.43 3.63
CA LEU A 126 -1.87 4.24 3.67
C LEU A 126 -2.25 3.34 4.84
N VAL A 127 -2.25 2.02 4.60
CA VAL A 127 -2.20 0.99 5.66
C VAL A 127 -0.86 0.27 5.57
N LEU A 128 -0.18 0.14 6.69
CA LEU A 128 1.22 -0.27 6.77
C LEU A 128 1.42 -1.47 7.71
N HIS A 129 2.58 -2.11 7.59
CA HIS A 129 3.02 -3.20 8.45
C HIS A 129 3.80 -2.66 9.67
N PRO A 130 3.28 -2.80 10.89
CA PRO A 130 4.00 -2.42 12.10
C PRO A 130 5.11 -3.44 12.44
N LEU A 131 6.09 -3.01 13.23
CA LEU A 131 7.16 -3.88 13.75
C LEU A 131 6.61 -5.13 14.47
N SER A 132 5.52 -4.98 15.22
CA SER A 132 4.89 -6.10 15.93
C SER A 132 4.44 -7.23 15.01
N MET A 133 3.99 -6.92 13.79
CA MET A 133 3.66 -7.90 12.76
C MET A 133 4.92 -8.63 12.29
N ALA A 134 5.98 -7.89 11.93
CA ALA A 134 7.25 -8.48 11.48
C ALA A 134 7.87 -9.40 12.53
N LEU A 135 7.81 -9.04 13.81
CA LEU A 135 8.29 -9.88 14.91
C LEU A 135 7.45 -11.16 15.07
N ARG A 136 6.12 -11.07 15.02
CA ARG A 136 5.24 -12.25 15.08
C ARG A 136 5.54 -13.22 13.94
N GLU A 137 5.73 -12.70 12.74
CA GLU A 137 6.06 -13.51 11.56
C GLU A 137 7.44 -14.14 11.66
N LEU A 138 8.44 -13.46 12.25
CA LEU A 138 9.75 -14.07 12.53
C LEU A 138 9.61 -15.23 13.51
N VAL A 139 8.88 -15.05 14.61
CA VAL A 139 8.64 -16.12 15.59
C VAL A 139 7.92 -17.30 14.95
N ALA A 140 6.91 -17.04 14.13
CA ALA A 140 6.19 -18.08 13.39
C ALA A 140 7.12 -18.85 12.42
N ALA A 141 7.97 -18.13 11.68
CA ALA A 141 8.96 -18.73 10.78
C ALA A 141 9.98 -19.61 11.53
N ALA A 142 10.47 -19.12 12.69
CA ALA A 142 11.41 -19.88 13.52
C ALA A 142 10.80 -21.21 14.02
N ARG A 143 9.52 -21.19 14.42
CA ARG A 143 8.80 -22.41 14.84
C ARG A 143 8.69 -23.45 13.73
N THR A 144 8.62 -23.05 12.48
CA THR A 144 8.55 -23.98 11.34
C THR A 144 9.90 -24.60 10.96
N ARG A 145 11.01 -24.17 11.59
CA ARG A 145 12.38 -24.56 11.30
C ARG A 145 12.79 -24.39 9.82
N ARG A 146 12.09 -23.57 9.06
CA ARG A 146 12.40 -23.26 7.65
C ARG A 146 13.41 -22.15 7.57
N VAL A 147 14.70 -22.46 7.42
CA VAL A 147 15.80 -21.50 7.39
C VAL A 147 15.57 -20.35 6.40
N LYS A 148 15.10 -20.65 5.18
CA LYS A 148 14.80 -19.63 4.16
C LYS A 148 13.73 -18.64 4.62
N ALA A 149 12.71 -19.10 5.35
CA ALA A 149 11.65 -18.23 5.88
C ALA A 149 12.22 -17.32 6.98
N VAL A 150 13.03 -17.85 7.89
CA VAL A 150 13.69 -17.08 8.95
C VAL A 150 14.60 -16.00 8.34
N LEU A 151 15.46 -16.36 7.38
CA LEU A 151 16.32 -15.40 6.70
C LEU A 151 15.54 -14.30 5.99
N GLY A 152 14.40 -14.65 5.35
CA GLY A 152 13.50 -13.66 4.74
C GLY A 152 12.92 -12.68 5.77
N ARG A 153 12.52 -13.16 6.96
CA ARG A 153 11.99 -12.29 8.03
C ARG A 153 13.07 -11.45 8.68
N LEU A 154 14.28 -11.95 8.84
CA LEU A 154 15.43 -11.16 9.27
C LEU A 154 15.75 -10.04 8.27
N TRP A 155 15.63 -10.31 6.96
CA TRP A 155 15.77 -9.28 5.93
C TRP A 155 14.72 -8.17 6.06
N VAL A 156 13.45 -8.52 6.30
CA VAL A 156 12.38 -7.54 6.57
C VAL A 156 12.70 -6.66 7.77
N LEU A 157 13.22 -7.26 8.85
CA LEU A 157 13.64 -6.51 10.04
C LEU A 157 14.82 -5.59 9.75
N THR A 158 15.84 -6.06 9.05
CA THR A 158 17.00 -5.24 8.66
C THR A 158 16.55 -4.05 7.81
N ASN A 159 15.71 -4.26 6.80
CA ASN A 159 15.18 -3.19 5.97
C ASN A 159 14.32 -2.20 6.76
N GLY A 160 13.47 -2.68 7.65
CA GLY A 160 12.68 -1.79 8.52
C GLY A 160 13.54 -0.96 9.46
N LEU A 161 14.64 -1.52 9.99
CA LEU A 161 15.60 -0.80 10.82
C LEU A 161 16.37 0.27 10.02
N THR A 162 16.82 -0.05 8.80
CA THR A 162 17.48 0.93 7.94
C THR A 162 16.55 2.05 7.51
N LEU A 163 15.29 1.72 7.20
CA LEU A 163 14.27 2.73 6.93
C LEU A 163 14.02 3.63 8.16
N HIS A 164 13.99 3.03 9.36
CA HIS A 164 13.83 3.77 10.62
C HIS A 164 15.00 4.71 10.90
N ALA A 165 16.22 4.21 10.78
CA ALA A 165 17.43 4.93 11.15
C ALA A 165 17.85 5.95 10.09
N PHE A 166 17.85 5.56 8.83
CA PHE A 166 18.45 6.32 7.73
C PHE A 166 17.44 6.83 6.70
N GLY A 167 16.18 6.35 6.73
CA GLY A 167 15.15 6.76 5.77
C GLY A 167 15.28 6.10 4.40
N THR A 168 16.12 5.07 4.28
CA THR A 168 16.33 4.31 3.04
C THR A 168 16.19 2.82 3.27
N LEU A 169 16.12 2.05 2.18
CA LEU A 169 16.07 0.59 2.19
C LEU A 169 17.33 0.02 1.55
N LEU A 170 17.81 -1.10 2.06
CA LEU A 170 18.87 -1.85 1.43
C LEU A 170 18.36 -2.56 0.17
N ARG A 171 19.17 -2.54 -0.89
CA ARG A 171 18.89 -3.27 -2.13
C ARG A 171 19.96 -4.35 -2.30
N LEU A 172 19.55 -5.61 -2.37
CA LEU A 172 20.46 -6.68 -2.75
C LEU A 172 20.51 -6.78 -4.28
N PRO A 173 21.71 -6.77 -4.89
CA PRO A 173 21.84 -6.78 -6.35
C PRO A 173 21.26 -8.05 -7.00
N PHE A 174 21.20 -9.15 -6.24
CA PHE A 174 20.69 -10.45 -6.73
C PHE A 174 19.23 -10.75 -6.32
N ALA A 175 18.67 -10.03 -5.36
CA ALA A 175 17.26 -10.18 -4.95
C ALA A 175 16.41 -9.18 -5.72
N ARG A 176 16.08 -9.52 -6.98
CA ARG A 176 15.15 -8.71 -7.77
C ARG A 176 13.87 -8.48 -6.98
N ALA A 177 13.71 -7.23 -6.53
CA ALA A 177 12.45 -6.62 -6.10
C ALA A 177 11.86 -6.98 -4.71
N ARG A 178 12.60 -7.51 -3.73
CA ARG A 178 12.05 -7.63 -2.38
C ARG A 178 12.55 -6.49 -1.48
N CYS A 179 11.83 -5.36 -1.54
CA CYS A 179 12.03 -4.24 -0.61
C CYS A 179 11.17 -4.37 0.65
N GLU A 180 10.67 -5.58 0.97
CA GLU A 180 9.77 -5.77 2.11
C GLU A 180 10.40 -5.22 3.40
N SER A 181 9.62 -4.41 4.12
CA SER A 181 10.06 -3.75 5.35
C SER A 181 8.87 -3.50 6.27
N PHE A 182 9.11 -3.43 7.57
CA PHE A 182 8.13 -2.84 8.49
C PHE A 182 8.30 -1.31 8.54
N GLN A 183 7.24 -0.61 8.93
CA GLN A 183 7.27 0.85 9.05
C GLN A 183 7.12 1.29 10.51
N THR A 184 7.70 2.45 10.80
CA THR A 184 7.58 3.12 12.09
C THR A 184 7.05 4.55 11.90
N THR A 185 6.45 5.09 12.94
CA THR A 185 5.98 6.48 12.97
C THR A 185 7.09 7.46 12.58
N ARG A 186 8.32 7.25 13.10
CA ARG A 186 9.48 8.10 12.80
C ARG A 186 9.86 8.02 11.32
N ALA A 187 9.97 6.81 10.76
CA ALA A 187 10.32 6.61 9.37
C ALA A 187 9.29 7.25 8.42
N MET A 188 8.00 7.03 8.69
CA MET A 188 6.93 7.58 7.87
C MET A 188 6.85 9.11 7.95
N ARG A 189 6.99 9.69 9.14
CA ARG A 189 7.06 11.16 9.29
C ARG A 189 8.25 11.75 8.53
N ARG A 190 9.43 11.11 8.62
CA ARG A 190 10.63 11.55 7.87
C ARG A 190 10.39 11.49 6.36
N ALA A 191 9.84 10.39 5.84
CA ALA A 191 9.62 10.18 4.42
C ALA A 191 8.54 11.12 3.82
N LEU A 192 7.53 11.48 4.62
CA LEU A 192 6.41 12.30 4.15
C LEU A 192 6.67 13.81 4.30
N ARG A 193 7.42 14.25 5.32
CA ARG A 193 7.66 15.68 5.59
C ARG A 193 8.07 16.53 4.39
N PRO A 194 8.92 16.06 3.46
CA PRO A 194 9.37 16.91 2.33
C PRO A 194 8.26 17.29 1.33
N GLY A 195 7.17 16.52 1.28
CA GLY A 195 6.15 16.71 0.24
C GLY A 195 4.72 16.71 0.74
N PHE A 196 4.53 16.47 2.03
CA PHE A 196 3.20 16.35 2.63
C PHE A 196 3.08 17.23 3.88
N GLN A 197 1.85 17.59 4.18
CA GLN A 197 1.43 18.30 5.40
C GLN A 197 0.26 17.56 6.04
N GLN A 198 -0.19 17.97 7.21
CA GLN A 198 -1.30 17.34 7.95
C GLN A 198 -1.12 15.82 8.08
N ILE A 199 0.12 15.41 8.44
CA ILE A 199 0.48 14.00 8.57
C ILE A 199 -0.09 13.46 9.87
N GLU A 200 -1.15 12.65 9.76
CA GLU A 200 -1.76 11.94 10.88
C GLU A 200 -1.32 10.48 10.85
N ILE A 201 -0.99 9.92 11.99
CA ILE A 201 -0.56 8.53 12.14
C ILE A 201 -1.36 7.92 13.29
N ARG A 202 -2.21 6.94 12.96
CA ARG A 202 -3.00 6.19 13.92
C ARG A 202 -2.41 4.79 14.07
N ARG A 203 -2.22 4.37 15.31
CA ARG A 203 -1.72 3.03 15.67
C ARG A 203 -2.74 2.37 16.60
N GLY A 204 -3.15 1.18 16.23
CA GLY A 204 -4.13 0.37 16.95
C GLY A 204 -4.16 -1.00 16.29
N THR A 205 -5.34 -1.51 15.99
CA THR A 205 -5.53 -2.73 15.19
C THR A 205 -4.81 -2.61 13.85
N PHE A 206 -4.84 -1.40 13.25
CA PHE A 206 -4.14 -1.07 12.01
C PHE A 206 -3.13 0.07 12.22
N PHE A 207 -2.08 0.07 11.40
CA PHE A 207 -1.16 1.19 11.30
C PHE A 207 -1.54 2.02 10.07
N VAL A 208 -2.30 3.09 10.30
CA VAL A 208 -2.84 3.96 9.25
C VAL A 208 -2.09 5.27 9.23
N VAL A 209 -1.78 5.76 8.03
CA VAL A 209 -1.19 7.07 7.80
C VAL A 209 -2.05 7.82 6.80
N THR A 210 -2.43 9.05 7.13
CA THR A 210 -3.03 10.01 6.21
C THR A 210 -2.15 11.24 6.10
N ALA A 211 -2.15 11.86 4.93
CA ALA A 211 -1.39 13.08 4.70
C ALA A 211 -2.00 13.87 3.53
N THR A 212 -1.73 15.16 3.46
CA THR A 212 -2.16 16.03 2.36
C THR A 212 -0.93 16.48 1.58
N ARG A 213 -0.95 16.39 0.24
CA ARG A 213 0.14 16.91 -0.59
C ARG A 213 0.25 18.42 -0.40
N ARG A 214 1.46 18.91 -0.17
CA ARG A 214 1.75 20.36 -0.18
C ARG A 214 1.50 20.96 -1.57
N ALA A 215 1.20 22.23 -1.61
CA ALA A 215 1.09 22.99 -2.85
C ALA A 215 2.40 22.95 -3.65
#